data_2929ca560d98021adf91b4a993a977e6
#
_entry.id   2929ca560d98021adf91b4a993a977e6
#
_cell.length_a   1.000
_cell.length_b   1.000
_cell.length_c   1.000
_cell.angle_alpha   90.00
_cell.angle_beta   90.00
_cell.angle_gamma   90.00
#
_symmetry.space_group_name_H-M   'P 1'
#
loop_
_entity.id
_entity.type
_entity.pdbx_description
1 polymer ?
#
loop_
_entity_poly.entity_id
_entity_poly.type
_entity_poly.pdbx_seq_one_letter_code
_entity_poly.pdbx_strand_id
1 'polypeptide(L)'
;MQKFGLSLIMMSLMTIVGCQSIATPKNLALNSQVEQNLAAREDAQARPNKIDFKKIKHDQQRPIIALVLGSGGARGYAHIGVIEVLEEVGIKPDLIVGTSAGSIAGVLYASGKPAIELRNIATSMKANDVRDIKLGLKGFFDGKKVEDYVNTQVHDLSLQDMKIPMYVVATELKEGKTTV
;
A
#
# COMPACT_ATOMS: atom_id res chain seq x y z
N MET A 1 36.89 -10.48 49.48
CA MET A 1 36.48 -9.23 48.82
C MET A 1 37.10 -9.19 47.43
N GLN A 2 36.34 -8.77 46.41
CA GLN A 2 36.72 -8.56 45.00
C GLN A 2 36.92 -9.79 44.12
N LYS A 3 35.84 -10.34 43.57
CA LYS A 3 35.83 -11.12 42.33
C LYS A 3 34.52 -10.88 41.56
N PHE A 4 34.12 -9.63 41.37
CA PHE A 4 32.89 -9.27 40.61
C PHE A 4 33.13 -8.29 39.46
N GLY A 5 34.40 -8.06 39.05
CA GLY A 5 34.73 -7.02 38.06
C GLY A 5 34.98 -7.51 36.62
N LEU A 6 35.13 -8.81 36.36
CA LEU A 6 35.60 -9.27 35.03
C LEU A 6 34.52 -9.88 34.14
N SER A 7 33.34 -10.14 34.68
CA SER A 7 32.26 -10.78 33.90
C SER A 7 31.38 -9.80 33.13
N LEU A 8 31.39 -8.52 33.50
CA LEU A 8 30.54 -7.51 32.84
C LEU A 8 31.18 -6.84 31.60
N ILE A 9 32.52 -6.94 31.48
CA ILE A 9 33.23 -6.34 30.33
C ILE A 9 33.24 -7.27 29.11
N MET A 10 33.12 -8.56 29.30
CA MET A 10 33.07 -9.52 28.18
C MET A 10 31.69 -9.61 27.50
N MET A 11 30.65 -9.15 28.15
CA MET A 11 29.30 -9.19 27.58
C MET A 11 28.96 -7.95 26.72
N SER A 12 29.80 -6.90 26.81
CA SER A 12 29.63 -5.66 26.02
C SER A 12 30.37 -5.67 24.67
N LEU A 13 31.23 -6.65 24.40
CA LEU A 13 31.97 -6.70 23.12
C LEU A 13 31.35 -7.63 22.07
N MET A 14 30.24 -8.30 22.38
CA MET A 14 29.60 -9.25 21.44
C MET A 14 28.42 -8.66 20.65
N THR A 15 28.14 -7.38 20.82
CA THR A 15 26.98 -6.72 20.13
C THR A 15 27.39 -5.82 18.97
N ILE A 16 28.65 -5.84 18.51
CA ILE A 16 29.11 -5.05 17.34
C ILE A 16 29.64 -5.96 16.22
N VAL A 17 29.19 -7.19 16.12
CA VAL A 17 29.25 -7.88 14.81
C VAL A 17 27.96 -7.59 14.09
N GLY A 18 27.87 -6.36 13.61
CA GLY A 18 26.84 -5.98 12.64
C GLY A 18 26.92 -6.92 11.45
N CYS A 19 25.77 -7.41 11.01
CA CYS A 19 25.60 -8.15 9.78
C CYS A 19 26.24 -7.39 8.61
N GLN A 20 27.54 -7.63 8.37
CA GLN A 20 28.09 -7.38 7.04
C GLN A 20 27.54 -8.49 6.16
N SER A 21 26.48 -8.17 5.45
CA SER A 21 25.97 -8.99 4.37
C SER A 21 27.10 -9.11 3.36
N ILE A 22 27.74 -10.27 3.29
CA ILE A 22 28.70 -10.61 2.24
C ILE A 22 27.87 -10.65 0.95
N ALA A 23 27.99 -9.61 0.14
CA ALA A 23 27.33 -9.52 -1.16
C ALA A 23 27.92 -10.60 -2.07
N THR A 24 27.20 -11.70 -2.25
CA THR A 24 27.51 -12.66 -3.31
C THR A 24 27.10 -12.07 -4.67
N PRO A 25 27.76 -12.42 -5.78
CA PRO A 25 27.42 -11.89 -7.10
C PRO A 25 25.94 -12.04 -7.49
N LYS A 26 25.28 -13.08 -6.97
CA LYS A 26 23.85 -13.34 -7.18
C LYS A 26 22.97 -12.32 -6.43
N ASN A 27 23.40 -11.85 -5.27
CA ASN A 27 22.69 -10.84 -4.50
C ASN A 27 22.91 -9.43 -5.10
N LEU A 28 24.05 -9.20 -5.76
CA LEU A 28 24.33 -7.93 -6.45
C LEU A 28 23.41 -7.79 -7.69
N ALA A 29 23.26 -8.87 -8.47
CA ALA A 29 22.37 -8.88 -9.64
C ALA A 29 20.88 -8.73 -9.25
N LEU A 30 20.47 -9.36 -8.15
CA LEU A 30 19.12 -9.24 -7.63
C LEU A 30 18.84 -7.81 -7.11
N ASN A 31 19.81 -7.19 -6.44
CA ASN A 31 19.68 -5.82 -5.97
C ASN A 31 19.64 -4.81 -7.13
N SER A 32 20.46 -4.98 -8.17
CA SER A 32 20.42 -4.12 -9.36
C SER A 32 19.08 -4.23 -10.10
N GLN A 33 18.50 -5.42 -10.17
CA GLN A 33 17.20 -5.64 -10.80
C GLN A 33 16.05 -5.07 -9.97
N VAL A 34 16.16 -5.12 -8.65
CA VAL A 34 15.22 -4.44 -7.74
C VAL A 34 15.33 -2.93 -7.85
N GLU A 35 16.55 -2.38 -7.92
CA GLU A 35 16.78 -0.94 -8.12
C GLU A 35 16.30 -0.46 -9.49
N GLN A 36 16.52 -1.23 -10.56
CA GLN A 36 15.98 -0.92 -11.89
C GLN A 36 14.46 -0.98 -11.92
N ASN A 37 13.85 -1.96 -11.25
CA ASN A 37 12.41 -2.04 -11.14
C ASN A 37 11.82 -0.91 -10.27
N LEU A 38 12.54 -0.46 -9.23
CA LEU A 38 12.16 0.70 -8.42
C LEU A 38 12.29 1.99 -9.23
N ALA A 39 13.38 2.19 -9.96
CA ALA A 39 13.56 3.35 -10.85
C ALA A 39 12.50 3.38 -11.97
N ALA A 40 12.20 2.24 -12.58
CA ALA A 40 11.12 2.15 -13.57
C ALA A 40 9.72 2.41 -12.97
N ARG A 41 9.51 2.07 -11.70
CA ARG A 41 8.29 2.41 -10.97
C ARG A 41 8.24 3.89 -10.59
N GLU A 42 9.36 4.50 -10.23
CA GLU A 42 9.47 5.94 -9.98
C GLU A 42 9.21 6.74 -11.26
N ASP A 43 9.73 6.32 -12.41
CA ASP A 43 9.42 6.92 -13.72
C ASP A 43 7.94 6.72 -14.12
N ALA A 44 7.34 5.60 -13.78
CA ALA A 44 5.91 5.37 -14.00
C ALA A 44 5.04 6.22 -13.05
N GLN A 45 5.48 6.42 -11.79
CA GLN A 45 4.85 7.32 -10.81
C GLN A 45 5.11 8.80 -11.11
N ALA A 46 6.16 9.14 -11.84
CA ALA A 46 6.46 10.50 -12.29
C ALA A 46 5.51 11.02 -13.40
N ARG A 47 4.54 10.19 -13.82
CA ARG A 47 3.41 10.68 -14.63
C ARG A 47 2.27 11.05 -13.69
N PRO A 48 2.26 12.26 -13.13
CA PRO A 48 1.14 12.66 -12.31
C PRO A 48 -0.08 12.67 -13.22
N ASN A 49 -1.08 11.88 -12.92
CA ASN A 49 -2.44 12.24 -13.23
C ASN A 49 -2.67 13.56 -12.49
N LYS A 50 -2.25 14.66 -13.11
CA LYS A 50 -2.44 15.99 -12.56
C LYS A 50 -3.93 16.24 -12.57
N ILE A 51 -4.56 15.86 -11.46
CA ILE A 51 -5.95 16.21 -11.23
C ILE A 51 -5.99 17.73 -11.22
N ASP A 52 -6.62 18.29 -12.23
CA ASP A 52 -6.85 19.73 -12.28
C ASP A 52 -8.03 20.08 -11.37
N PHE A 53 -7.72 20.23 -10.07
CA PHE A 53 -8.70 20.61 -9.06
C PHE A 53 -9.41 21.93 -9.39
N LYS A 54 -8.73 22.86 -10.09
CA LYS A 54 -9.35 24.13 -10.49
C LYS A 54 -10.42 23.89 -11.55
N LYS A 55 -10.13 23.00 -12.51
CA LYS A 55 -11.09 22.61 -13.53
C LYS A 55 -12.30 21.88 -12.93
N ILE A 56 -12.07 20.89 -12.05
CA ILE A 56 -13.15 20.15 -11.38
C ILE A 56 -14.04 21.12 -10.59
N LYS A 57 -13.45 22.03 -9.81
CA LYS A 57 -14.20 23.01 -9.05
C LYS A 57 -14.97 23.98 -9.94
N HIS A 58 -14.39 24.40 -11.05
CA HIS A 58 -15.05 25.29 -12.00
C HIS A 58 -16.24 24.60 -12.67
N ASP A 59 -16.05 23.36 -13.17
CA ASP A 59 -17.05 22.65 -13.93
C ASP A 59 -18.25 22.19 -13.08
N GLN A 60 -18.02 21.89 -11.79
CA GLN A 60 -19.07 21.37 -10.91
C GLN A 60 -19.73 22.41 -10.00
N GLN A 61 -19.16 23.60 -9.86
CA GLN A 61 -19.66 24.69 -8.99
C GLN A 61 -19.95 24.24 -7.53
N ARG A 62 -19.27 23.21 -7.07
CA ARG A 62 -19.37 22.66 -5.71
C ARG A 62 -18.00 22.39 -5.10
N PRO A 63 -17.90 22.18 -3.80
CA PRO A 63 -16.65 21.74 -3.17
C PRO A 63 -16.16 20.41 -3.74
N ILE A 64 -14.83 20.25 -3.86
CA ILE A 64 -14.20 18.99 -4.19
C ILE A 64 -14.30 18.07 -2.97
N ILE A 65 -14.76 16.84 -3.21
CA ILE A 65 -14.92 15.82 -2.18
C ILE A 65 -13.81 14.80 -2.31
N ALA A 66 -12.93 14.72 -1.32
CA ALA A 66 -11.91 13.68 -1.20
C ALA A 66 -12.35 12.63 -0.20
N LEU A 67 -12.38 11.35 -0.63
CA LEU A 67 -12.63 10.21 0.25
C LEU A 67 -11.30 9.66 0.72
N VAL A 68 -11.00 9.80 2.01
CA VAL A 68 -9.76 9.32 2.63
C VAL A 68 -10.03 8.04 3.41
N LEU A 69 -9.43 6.94 2.96
CA LEU A 69 -9.63 5.60 3.50
C LEU A 69 -8.37 5.14 4.23
N GLY A 70 -8.47 5.05 5.55
CA GLY A 70 -7.36 4.73 6.43
C GLY A 70 -6.97 3.25 6.43
N SER A 71 -5.87 2.97 7.08
CA SER A 71 -5.39 1.62 7.39
C SER A 71 -6.33 0.91 8.40
N GLY A 72 -6.13 -0.39 8.61
CA GLY A 72 -6.89 -1.10 9.67
C GLY A 72 -6.98 -2.62 9.52
N GLY A 73 -6.33 -3.22 8.53
CA GLY A 73 -6.44 -4.65 8.27
C GLY A 73 -7.90 -5.06 8.08
N ALA A 74 -8.38 -6.05 8.81
CA ALA A 74 -9.77 -6.52 8.72
C ALA A 74 -10.82 -5.43 9.01
N ARG A 75 -10.49 -4.37 9.78
CA ARG A 75 -11.39 -3.23 9.99
C ARG A 75 -11.66 -2.42 8.72
N GLY A 76 -10.86 -2.62 7.67
CA GLY A 76 -11.09 -2.02 6.34
C GLY A 76 -12.45 -2.36 5.73
N TYR A 77 -13.10 -3.43 6.15
CA TYR A 77 -14.49 -3.72 5.75
C TYR A 77 -15.47 -2.57 6.09
N ALA A 78 -15.19 -1.79 7.14
CA ALA A 78 -16.00 -0.63 7.49
C ALA A 78 -16.03 0.44 6.38
N HIS A 79 -14.96 0.55 5.58
CA HIS A 79 -14.91 1.49 4.46
C HIS A 79 -15.99 1.19 3.43
N ILE A 80 -16.30 -0.09 3.19
CA ILE A 80 -17.32 -0.50 2.23
C ILE A 80 -18.70 -0.03 2.68
N GLY A 81 -19.03 -0.20 3.97
CA GLY A 81 -20.29 0.31 4.52
C GLY A 81 -20.41 1.83 4.44
N VAL A 82 -19.30 2.56 4.64
CA VAL A 82 -19.29 4.02 4.47
C VAL A 82 -19.52 4.40 3.00
N ILE A 83 -18.84 3.74 2.06
CA ILE A 83 -19.01 3.98 0.62
C ILE A 83 -20.46 3.71 0.20
N GLU A 84 -21.08 2.67 0.75
CA GLU A 84 -22.46 2.30 0.49
C GLU A 84 -23.45 3.41 0.89
N VAL A 85 -23.28 3.94 2.11
CA VAL A 85 -24.08 5.08 2.59
C VAL A 85 -23.84 6.32 1.73
N LEU A 86 -22.59 6.60 1.34
CA LEU A 86 -22.30 7.74 0.46
C LEU A 86 -23.01 7.61 -0.90
N GLU A 87 -23.02 6.41 -1.50
CA GLU A 87 -23.77 6.15 -2.73
C GLU A 87 -25.27 6.33 -2.55
N GLU A 88 -25.85 5.81 -1.46
CA GLU A 88 -27.27 5.92 -1.14
C GLU A 88 -27.73 7.38 -1.03
N VAL A 89 -26.89 8.25 -0.44
CA VAL A 89 -27.20 9.69 -0.33
C VAL A 89 -26.72 10.51 -1.54
N GLY A 90 -26.21 9.85 -2.60
CA GLY A 90 -25.79 10.49 -3.84
C GLY A 90 -24.47 11.26 -3.75
N ILE A 91 -23.66 11.04 -2.73
CA ILE A 91 -22.34 11.67 -2.59
C ILE A 91 -21.32 10.85 -3.38
N LYS A 92 -20.73 11.48 -4.41
CA LYS A 92 -19.66 10.90 -5.21
C LYS A 92 -18.35 11.64 -4.94
N PRO A 93 -17.26 10.93 -4.54
CA PRO A 93 -15.97 11.56 -4.38
C PRO A 93 -15.35 11.92 -5.73
N ASP A 94 -14.63 13.04 -5.76
CA ASP A 94 -13.82 13.47 -6.90
C ASP A 94 -12.41 12.88 -6.88
N LEU A 95 -12.00 12.40 -5.70
CA LEU A 95 -10.67 11.87 -5.41
C LEU A 95 -10.77 10.85 -4.29
N ILE A 96 -9.99 9.78 -4.41
CA ILE A 96 -9.82 8.81 -3.34
C ILE A 96 -8.34 8.80 -2.90
N VAL A 97 -8.10 8.73 -1.58
CA VAL A 97 -6.77 8.52 -1.01
C VAL A 97 -6.85 7.31 -0.10
N GLY A 98 -6.02 6.32 -0.33
CA GLY A 98 -6.04 5.06 0.42
C GLY A 98 -4.71 4.68 1.05
N THR A 99 -4.76 4.03 2.21
CA THR A 99 -3.59 3.45 2.89
C THR A 99 -3.92 2.03 3.33
N SER A 100 -3.06 1.03 3.00
CA SER A 100 -3.24 -0.38 3.40
C SER A 100 -4.63 -0.90 3.01
N ALA A 101 -5.44 -1.39 3.95
CA ALA A 101 -6.80 -1.87 3.69
C ALA A 101 -7.69 -0.82 2.99
N GLY A 102 -7.49 0.47 3.28
CA GLY A 102 -8.18 1.55 2.59
C GLY A 102 -7.74 1.70 1.13
N SER A 103 -6.50 1.31 0.78
CA SER A 103 -6.07 1.26 -0.61
C SER A 103 -6.82 0.19 -1.40
N ILE A 104 -7.04 -0.99 -0.79
CA ILE A 104 -7.78 -2.09 -1.43
C ILE A 104 -9.23 -1.68 -1.70
N ALA A 105 -9.93 -1.20 -0.67
CA ALA A 105 -11.31 -0.71 -0.83
C ALA A 105 -11.39 0.45 -1.83
N GLY A 106 -10.43 1.37 -1.76
CA GLY A 106 -10.35 2.53 -2.64
C GLY A 106 -10.13 2.16 -4.10
N VAL A 107 -9.19 1.25 -4.40
CA VAL A 107 -8.91 0.79 -5.78
C VAL A 107 -10.13 0.11 -6.38
N LEU A 108 -10.79 -0.78 -5.62
CA LEU A 108 -12.01 -1.43 -6.08
C LEU A 108 -13.11 -0.41 -6.39
N TYR A 109 -13.28 0.60 -5.54
CA TYR A 109 -14.27 1.65 -5.77
C TYR A 109 -13.87 2.59 -6.92
N ALA A 110 -12.59 3.00 -6.97
CA ALA A 110 -12.06 3.86 -8.01
C ALA A 110 -12.14 3.23 -9.40
N SER A 111 -12.09 1.89 -9.51
CA SER A 111 -12.28 1.16 -10.78
C SER A 111 -13.71 1.29 -11.33
N GLY A 112 -14.65 1.79 -10.52
CA GLY A 112 -16.05 2.01 -10.87
C GLY A 112 -16.99 0.90 -10.46
N LYS A 113 -16.55 0.01 -9.56
CA LYS A 113 -17.43 -0.99 -8.94
C LYS A 113 -18.35 -0.31 -7.93
N PRO A 114 -19.65 -0.57 -7.95
CA PRO A 114 -20.56 -0.03 -6.93
C PRO A 114 -20.33 -0.70 -5.57
N ALA A 115 -20.73 -0.05 -4.49
CA ALA A 115 -20.52 -0.53 -3.11
C ALA A 115 -21.06 -1.95 -2.88
N ILE A 116 -22.17 -2.32 -3.50
CA ILE A 116 -22.72 -3.67 -3.40
C ILE A 116 -21.76 -4.74 -3.97
N GLU A 117 -21.03 -4.42 -5.04
CA GLU A 117 -20.04 -5.34 -5.62
C GLU A 117 -18.82 -5.44 -4.69
N LEU A 118 -18.38 -4.31 -4.11
CA LEU A 118 -17.32 -4.31 -3.09
C LEU A 118 -17.68 -5.21 -1.91
N ARG A 119 -18.94 -5.15 -1.44
CA ARG A 119 -19.45 -6.02 -0.37
C ARG A 119 -19.36 -7.50 -0.78
N ASN A 120 -19.77 -7.84 -1.98
CA ASN A 120 -19.73 -9.21 -2.48
C ASN A 120 -18.28 -9.72 -2.58
N ILE A 121 -17.37 -8.92 -3.11
CA ILE A 121 -15.94 -9.23 -3.17
C ILE A 121 -15.40 -9.46 -1.75
N ALA A 122 -15.67 -8.55 -0.84
CA ALA A 122 -15.17 -8.60 0.54
C ALA A 122 -15.71 -9.81 1.32
N THR A 123 -16.99 -10.15 1.15
CA THR A 123 -17.60 -11.29 1.85
C THR A 123 -17.21 -12.64 1.26
N SER A 124 -16.84 -12.69 -0.02
CA SER A 124 -16.35 -13.90 -0.69
C SER A 124 -14.84 -14.12 -0.51
N MET A 125 -14.08 -13.10 -0.13
CA MET A 125 -12.64 -13.15 0.06
C MET A 125 -12.25 -14.10 1.19
N LYS A 126 -11.41 -15.08 0.89
CA LYS A 126 -10.87 -16.01 1.90
C LYS A 126 -9.51 -15.50 2.39
N ALA A 127 -9.18 -15.78 3.63
CA ALA A 127 -7.88 -15.38 4.21
C ALA A 127 -6.69 -15.90 3.38
N ASN A 128 -6.81 -17.06 2.75
CA ASN A 128 -5.77 -17.65 1.90
C ASN A 128 -5.57 -16.91 0.57
N ASP A 129 -6.54 -16.15 0.11
CA ASP A 129 -6.46 -15.41 -1.16
C ASP A 129 -5.55 -14.19 -1.04
N VAL A 130 -5.40 -13.65 0.19
CA VAL A 130 -4.66 -12.41 0.46
C VAL A 130 -3.51 -12.57 1.45
N ARG A 131 -3.35 -13.76 2.04
CA ARG A 131 -2.31 -14.00 3.05
C ARG A 131 -1.21 -14.87 2.50
N ASP A 132 -0.04 -14.28 2.31
CA ASP A 132 1.22 -14.98 2.07
C ASP A 132 2.19 -14.71 3.22
N ILE A 133 2.36 -15.73 4.06
CA ILE A 133 3.34 -15.69 5.14
C ILE A 133 4.63 -16.31 4.62
N LYS A 134 5.65 -15.49 4.41
CA LYS A 134 7.02 -15.96 4.15
C LYS A 134 7.89 -15.62 5.36
N LEU A 135 8.37 -16.65 6.04
CA LEU A 135 9.40 -16.51 7.07
C LEU A 135 10.72 -16.13 6.39
N GLY A 136 11.08 -14.86 6.45
CA GLY A 136 12.31 -14.35 5.84
C GLY A 136 12.85 -13.12 6.57
N LEU A 137 14.11 -12.80 6.36
CA LEU A 137 14.81 -11.66 6.97
C LEU A 137 14.26 -10.28 6.59
N LYS A 138 13.36 -10.22 5.59
CA LYS A 138 12.79 -8.97 5.04
C LYS A 138 11.34 -8.72 5.43
N GLY A 139 10.74 -9.53 6.31
CA GLY A 139 9.36 -9.37 6.76
C GLY A 139 8.56 -10.67 6.74
N PHE A 140 7.36 -10.63 7.33
CA PHE A 140 6.48 -11.79 7.46
C PHE A 140 5.50 -11.94 6.29
N PHE A 141 5.34 -10.91 5.45
CA PHE A 141 4.40 -10.90 4.32
C PHE A 141 5.11 -10.45 3.04
N ASP A 142 4.88 -11.18 1.96
CA ASP A 142 5.42 -10.83 0.63
C ASP A 142 4.54 -9.78 -0.09
N GLY A 143 3.26 -9.79 0.20
CA GLY A 143 2.28 -8.90 -0.43
C GLY A 143 1.84 -9.31 -1.84
N LYS A 144 2.49 -10.31 -2.45
CA LYS A 144 2.21 -10.72 -3.83
C LYS A 144 0.79 -11.24 -4.01
N LYS A 145 0.26 -12.00 -3.06
CA LYS A 145 -1.12 -12.48 -3.13
C LYS A 145 -2.14 -11.35 -3.08
N VAL A 146 -1.90 -10.33 -2.25
CA VAL A 146 -2.77 -9.16 -2.20
C VAL A 146 -2.73 -8.41 -3.53
N GLU A 147 -1.52 -8.22 -4.09
CA GLU A 147 -1.34 -7.60 -5.40
C GLU A 147 -2.10 -8.35 -6.49
N ASP A 148 -1.89 -9.67 -6.60
CA ASP A 148 -2.55 -10.51 -7.60
C ASP A 148 -4.06 -10.54 -7.44
N TYR A 149 -4.54 -10.60 -6.18
CA TYR A 149 -5.97 -10.55 -5.88
C TYR A 149 -6.59 -9.22 -6.34
N VAL A 150 -5.99 -8.10 -5.97
CA VAL A 150 -6.49 -6.78 -6.35
C VAL A 150 -6.46 -6.60 -7.87
N ASN A 151 -5.35 -6.94 -8.53
CA ASN A 151 -5.20 -6.83 -9.98
C ASN A 151 -6.28 -7.65 -10.70
N THR A 152 -6.54 -8.88 -10.25
CA THR A 152 -7.62 -9.71 -10.78
C THR A 152 -8.98 -9.03 -10.64
N GLN A 153 -9.27 -8.43 -9.49
CA GLN A 153 -10.56 -7.77 -9.26
C GLN A 153 -10.75 -6.52 -10.14
N VAL A 154 -9.69 -5.81 -10.46
CA VAL A 154 -9.75 -4.60 -11.29
C VAL A 154 -9.36 -4.84 -12.76
N HIS A 155 -9.16 -6.10 -13.16
CA HIS A 155 -8.78 -6.50 -14.53
C HIS A 155 -7.48 -5.82 -14.99
N ASP A 156 -6.46 -5.80 -14.12
CA ASP A 156 -5.14 -5.20 -14.35
C ASP A 156 -5.19 -3.70 -14.72
N LEU A 157 -6.26 -3.00 -14.36
CA LEU A 157 -6.41 -1.58 -14.60
C LEU A 157 -5.35 -0.81 -13.80
N SER A 158 -4.63 0.10 -14.46
CA SER A 158 -3.63 0.93 -13.78
C SER A 158 -4.28 2.02 -12.93
N LEU A 159 -3.56 2.53 -11.91
CA LEU A 159 -4.06 3.62 -11.07
C LEU A 159 -4.38 4.87 -11.89
N GLN A 160 -3.66 5.09 -12.98
CA GLN A 160 -3.84 6.22 -13.88
C GLN A 160 -5.14 6.13 -14.71
N ASP A 161 -5.65 4.92 -14.89
CA ASP A 161 -6.84 4.64 -15.71
C ASP A 161 -8.10 4.41 -14.87
N MET A 162 -8.03 4.64 -13.56
CA MET A 162 -9.18 4.52 -12.67
C MET A 162 -10.27 5.55 -13.01
N LYS A 163 -11.52 5.18 -12.86
CA LYS A 163 -12.67 6.08 -13.12
C LYS A 163 -12.74 7.25 -12.15
N ILE A 164 -12.32 7.01 -10.91
CA ILE A 164 -12.14 8.06 -9.90
C ILE A 164 -10.64 8.17 -9.65
N PRO A 165 -10.06 9.37 -9.78
CA PRO A 165 -8.65 9.58 -9.47
C PRO A 165 -8.30 9.06 -8.08
N MET A 166 -7.20 8.30 -7.98
CA MET A 166 -6.81 7.68 -6.72
C MET A 166 -5.32 7.83 -6.44
N TYR A 167 -5.01 8.09 -5.19
CA TYR A 167 -3.66 8.05 -4.63
C TYR A 167 -3.55 6.95 -3.57
N VAL A 168 -2.44 6.23 -3.61
CA VAL A 168 -2.10 5.18 -2.63
C VAL A 168 -0.90 5.66 -1.82
N VAL A 169 -1.07 5.70 -0.50
CA VAL A 169 -0.02 6.16 0.41
C VAL A 169 0.76 4.96 0.94
N ALA A 170 2.08 5.00 0.77
CA ALA A 170 3.03 4.03 1.29
C ALA A 170 4.16 4.72 2.05
N THR A 171 4.97 3.95 2.77
CA THR A 171 6.17 4.45 3.44
C THR A 171 7.39 3.71 2.90
N GLU A 172 8.36 4.46 2.44
CA GLU A 172 9.67 3.94 2.09
C GLU A 172 10.44 3.65 3.38
N LEU A 173 10.82 2.36 3.58
CA LEU A 173 11.35 1.90 4.87
C LEU A 173 12.77 2.38 5.17
N LYS A 174 13.61 2.60 4.16
CA LYS A 174 15.01 2.99 4.38
C LYS A 174 15.13 4.41 4.87
N GLU A 175 14.34 5.31 4.31
CA GLU A 175 14.41 6.74 4.59
C GLU A 175 13.26 7.22 5.48
N GLY A 176 12.27 6.38 5.76
CA GLY A 176 11.08 6.74 6.52
C GLY A 176 10.21 7.78 5.84
N LYS A 177 10.32 7.92 4.52
CA LYS A 177 9.56 8.91 3.75
C LYS A 177 8.21 8.37 3.29
N THR A 178 7.23 9.23 3.29
CA THR A 178 5.93 8.94 2.67
C THR A 178 6.06 9.02 1.15
N THR A 179 5.54 8.00 0.47
CA THR A 179 5.41 7.94 -0.99
C THR A 179 3.94 7.89 -1.35
N VAL A 180 3.56 8.60 -2.40
CA VAL A 180 2.17 8.68 -2.90
C VAL A 180 2.14 8.39 -4.39
#